data_f47a0b0bd5f69653eb80fe6aaae423d9
#
_entry.id   f47a0b0bd5f69653eb80fe6aaae423d9
#
_cell.length_a   1.000
_cell.length_b   1.000
_cell.length_c   1.000
_cell.angle_alpha   90.00
_cell.angle_beta   90.00
_cell.angle_gamma   90.00
#
_symmetry.space_group_name_H-M   'P 1'
#
loop_
_entity.id
_entity.type
_entity.pdbx_description
1 polymer ?
#
loop_
_entity_poly.entity_id
_entity_poly.type
_entity_poly.pdbx_seq_one_letter_code
_entity_poly.pdbx_strand_id
1 'polypeptide(L)'
;MKAYQRLLSYVKISTPSNEESSSSPSSQCQFDLARLLVEELKGLGISDVSLDEHCYVYAHLPATEGLEHCKALGFIAHMDTVSDFCDHAVTPVITENYDGKDLPLGTSGRTLSPEMFSHLTSLAGRTLITSDGTTILGADDKAGIAEILTALEHILTEKIPHGPLCVAFTPDEEIGMGPAHFNVKKFGADYAYTLDGDTEGEIQYENFNACSAKVTFQGVNVHPGSSKNTMINAALVAMEFDSMLPSADTPRNTADYQGFFHLCSMKGDVSRAELQYIVRDHDAASFEVRQKTLAHITEILNEKWGEGTVTLTITQQYRNMKEIIDTCPWLITLAEDACRACGVTPLILPIRGGTDGAQLSFMGLPCPNLGTGGHAYHGPYEHITVEGMDAAVDVTLEIIKLFSQRKG
;
A
#
# COMPACT_ATOMS: atom_id res chain seq x y z
N MET A 1 -26.35 1.65 -4.36
CA MET A 1 -25.89 0.21 -4.22
C MET A 1 -25.06 0.13 -2.96
N LYS A 2 -25.02 -1.01 -2.24
CA LYS A 2 -24.12 -1.15 -1.07
C LYS A 2 -22.67 -1.37 -1.52
N ALA A 3 -21.68 -0.93 -0.71
CA ALA A 3 -20.25 -1.07 -1.03
C ALA A 3 -19.85 -2.53 -1.27
N TYR A 4 -20.27 -3.46 -0.41
CA TYR A 4 -19.96 -4.87 -0.60
C TYR A 4 -20.51 -5.45 -1.93
N GLN A 5 -21.63 -4.95 -2.44
CA GLN A 5 -22.18 -5.41 -3.72
C GLN A 5 -21.32 -4.97 -4.91
N ARG A 6 -20.72 -3.76 -4.82
CA ARG A 6 -19.73 -3.29 -5.75
C ARG A 6 -18.47 -4.16 -5.69
N LEU A 7 -17.95 -4.38 -4.48
CA LEU A 7 -16.78 -5.22 -4.25
C LEU A 7 -16.95 -6.60 -4.90
N LEU A 8 -18.09 -7.27 -4.67
CA LEU A 8 -18.40 -8.59 -5.25
C LEU A 8 -18.42 -8.57 -6.80
N SER A 9 -18.63 -7.43 -7.41
CA SER A 9 -18.56 -7.27 -8.87
C SER A 9 -17.11 -7.03 -9.32
N TYR A 10 -16.36 -6.19 -8.60
CA TYR A 10 -15.01 -5.79 -8.96
C TYR A 10 -13.98 -6.90 -8.78
N VAL A 11 -14.09 -7.70 -7.71
CA VAL A 11 -13.17 -8.82 -7.44
C VAL A 11 -13.19 -9.89 -8.53
N LYS A 12 -14.25 -9.97 -9.32
CA LYS A 12 -14.36 -10.90 -10.45
C LYS A 12 -13.53 -10.48 -11.67
N ILE A 13 -13.09 -9.22 -11.70
CA ILE A 13 -12.23 -8.69 -12.76
C ILE A 13 -10.79 -8.85 -12.28
N SER A 14 -10.03 -9.69 -12.97
CA SER A 14 -8.62 -9.93 -12.66
C SER A 14 -7.77 -8.72 -13.08
N THR A 15 -7.01 -8.17 -12.15
CA THR A 15 -6.19 -6.96 -12.36
C THR A 15 -4.79 -7.06 -11.75
N PRO A 16 -4.09 -8.21 -11.80
CA PRO A 16 -2.76 -8.28 -11.20
C PRO A 16 -1.78 -7.33 -11.89
N SER A 17 -0.97 -6.66 -11.09
CA SER A 17 0.22 -5.93 -11.57
C SER A 17 1.36 -6.89 -11.90
N ASN A 18 2.38 -6.42 -12.63
CA ASN A 18 3.52 -7.22 -13.06
C ASN A 18 4.83 -6.47 -12.83
N GLU A 19 5.58 -6.85 -11.81
CA GLU A 19 6.88 -6.26 -11.46
C GLU A 19 7.95 -6.37 -12.58
N GLU A 20 7.84 -7.37 -13.47
CA GLU A 20 8.79 -7.55 -14.58
C GLU A 20 8.48 -6.67 -15.79
N SER A 21 7.32 -6.02 -15.80
CA SER A 21 6.88 -5.15 -16.91
C SER A 21 7.52 -3.77 -16.84
N SER A 22 7.91 -3.25 -17.98
CA SER A 22 8.34 -1.85 -18.13
C SER A 22 7.23 -0.93 -18.69
N SER A 23 6.04 -1.47 -18.91
CA SER A 23 4.89 -0.67 -19.38
C SER A 23 4.11 -0.05 -18.21
N SER A 24 3.33 0.99 -18.49
CA SER A 24 2.35 1.56 -17.55
C SER A 24 0.98 1.69 -18.25
N PRO A 25 -0.06 0.98 -17.75
CA PRO A 25 0.00 0.07 -16.63
C PRO A 25 0.88 -1.16 -16.91
N SER A 26 1.36 -1.80 -15.85
CA SER A 26 2.23 -2.99 -15.93
C SER A 26 1.52 -4.19 -16.57
N SER A 27 0.19 -4.24 -16.43
CA SER A 27 -0.67 -5.23 -17.11
C SER A 27 -1.90 -4.58 -17.72
N GLN A 28 -2.25 -5.00 -18.94
CA GLN A 28 -3.36 -4.41 -19.70
C GLN A 28 -4.74 -4.77 -19.16
N CYS A 29 -4.86 -5.83 -18.35
CA CYS A 29 -6.13 -6.24 -17.74
C CYS A 29 -6.67 -5.21 -16.73
N GLN A 30 -5.84 -4.34 -16.18
CA GLN A 30 -6.28 -3.24 -15.31
C GLN A 30 -7.24 -2.28 -16.00
N PHE A 31 -7.13 -2.11 -17.33
CA PHE A 31 -8.08 -1.32 -18.11
C PHE A 31 -9.51 -1.88 -18.10
N ASP A 32 -9.70 -3.17 -17.81
CA ASP A 32 -11.05 -3.75 -17.80
C ASP A 32 -11.84 -3.23 -16.60
N LEU A 33 -11.20 -3.14 -15.43
CA LEU A 33 -11.80 -2.48 -14.27
C LEU A 33 -11.93 -0.97 -14.49
N ALA A 34 -10.89 -0.31 -14.99
CA ALA A 34 -10.91 1.13 -15.23
C ALA A 34 -12.09 1.56 -16.13
N ARG A 35 -12.37 0.82 -17.21
CA ARG A 35 -13.51 1.10 -18.09
C ARG A 35 -14.85 0.92 -17.39
N LEU A 36 -15.00 -0.13 -16.57
CA LEU A 36 -16.20 -0.33 -15.76
C LEU A 36 -16.42 0.86 -14.82
N LEU A 37 -15.36 1.32 -14.13
CA LEU A 37 -15.44 2.43 -13.17
C LEU A 37 -15.82 3.75 -13.87
N VAL A 38 -15.30 3.99 -15.06
CA VAL A 38 -15.71 5.15 -15.89
C VAL A 38 -17.20 5.12 -16.23
N GLU A 39 -17.71 3.95 -16.63
CA GLU A 39 -19.14 3.80 -16.93
C GLU A 39 -20.01 3.95 -15.68
N GLU A 40 -19.56 3.45 -14.54
CA GLU A 40 -20.29 3.58 -13.28
C GLU A 40 -20.33 5.03 -12.80
N LEU A 41 -19.20 5.74 -12.81
CA LEU A 41 -19.12 7.17 -12.47
C LEU A 41 -20.06 8.02 -13.35
N LYS A 42 -20.07 7.76 -14.67
CA LYS A 42 -21.02 8.42 -15.59
C LYS A 42 -22.47 8.04 -15.29
N GLY A 43 -22.71 6.78 -14.95
CA GLY A 43 -24.03 6.28 -14.55
C GLY A 43 -24.57 6.96 -13.28
N LEU A 44 -23.69 7.37 -12.37
CA LEU A 44 -24.04 8.19 -11.20
C LEU A 44 -24.37 9.64 -11.57
N GLY A 45 -24.12 10.07 -12.82
CA GLY A 45 -24.37 11.43 -13.29
C GLY A 45 -23.15 12.35 -13.21
N ILE A 46 -21.97 11.83 -12.92
CA ILE A 46 -20.72 12.61 -12.91
C ILE A 46 -20.28 12.78 -14.37
N SER A 47 -20.27 14.02 -14.85
CA SER A 47 -19.99 14.34 -16.26
C SER A 47 -18.49 14.51 -16.57
N ASP A 48 -17.70 14.95 -15.58
CA ASP A 48 -16.26 15.13 -15.72
C ASP A 48 -15.53 13.87 -15.26
N VAL A 49 -15.44 12.89 -16.16
CA VAL A 49 -14.77 11.61 -15.96
C VAL A 49 -13.84 11.34 -17.13
N SER A 50 -12.62 10.98 -16.85
CA SER A 50 -11.60 10.63 -17.86
C SER A 50 -10.79 9.41 -17.47
N LEU A 51 -10.40 8.63 -18.49
CA LEU A 51 -9.43 7.53 -18.40
C LEU A 51 -8.28 7.88 -19.35
N ASP A 52 -7.05 7.83 -18.87
CA ASP A 52 -5.89 8.14 -19.71
C ASP A 52 -5.16 6.88 -20.23
N GLU A 53 -4.12 7.10 -21.01
CA GLU A 53 -3.32 6.04 -21.64
C GLU A 53 -2.50 5.21 -20.65
N HIS A 54 -2.31 5.71 -19.44
CA HIS A 54 -1.61 5.02 -18.34
C HIS A 54 -2.57 4.34 -17.36
N CYS A 55 -3.87 4.25 -17.72
CA CYS A 55 -4.92 3.60 -16.93
C CYS A 55 -5.37 4.36 -15.67
N TYR A 56 -5.07 5.67 -15.54
CA TYR A 56 -5.65 6.45 -14.43
C TYR A 56 -7.06 6.91 -14.77
N VAL A 57 -7.98 6.64 -13.85
CA VAL A 57 -9.32 7.20 -13.89
C VAL A 57 -9.36 8.45 -13.02
N TYR A 58 -9.83 9.57 -13.55
CA TYR A 58 -10.09 10.81 -12.81
C TYR A 58 -11.55 11.21 -12.94
N ALA A 59 -12.14 11.65 -11.84
CA ALA A 59 -13.50 12.19 -11.83
C ALA A 59 -13.58 13.41 -10.90
N HIS A 60 -14.40 14.40 -11.31
CA HIS A 60 -14.61 15.62 -10.55
C HIS A 60 -16.10 15.86 -10.33
N LEU A 61 -16.45 16.14 -9.08
CA LEU A 61 -17.78 16.56 -8.69
C LEU A 61 -17.71 18.01 -8.23
N PRO A 62 -18.37 18.97 -8.96
CA PRO A 62 -18.36 20.37 -8.57
C PRO A 62 -19.04 20.57 -7.22
N ALA A 63 -18.61 21.59 -6.50
CA ALA A 63 -19.19 21.94 -5.20
C ALA A 63 -20.69 22.18 -5.27
N THR A 64 -21.38 21.91 -4.17
CA THR A 64 -22.75 22.38 -3.94
C THR A 64 -22.78 23.91 -3.93
N GLU A 65 -23.86 24.51 -4.44
CA GLU A 65 -24.05 25.95 -4.48
C GLU A 65 -23.77 26.60 -3.12
N GLY A 66 -22.88 27.60 -3.13
CA GLY A 66 -22.41 28.32 -1.94
C GLY A 66 -21.17 27.73 -1.27
N LEU A 67 -20.70 26.56 -1.69
CA LEU A 67 -19.48 25.90 -1.18
C LEU A 67 -18.31 25.89 -2.18
N GLU A 68 -18.40 26.64 -3.27
CA GLU A 68 -17.37 26.74 -4.34
C GLU A 68 -16.05 27.35 -3.82
N HIS A 69 -16.12 28.05 -2.70
CA HIS A 69 -14.95 28.66 -2.05
C HIS A 69 -14.15 27.64 -1.20
N CYS A 70 -14.70 26.48 -0.95
CA CYS A 70 -14.00 25.43 -0.20
C CYS A 70 -12.82 24.90 -0.99
N LYS A 71 -11.79 24.45 -0.28
CA LYS A 71 -10.71 23.68 -0.88
C LYS A 71 -11.23 22.37 -1.49
N ALA A 72 -10.57 21.88 -2.53
CA ALA A 72 -10.91 20.62 -3.14
C ALA A 72 -10.37 19.44 -2.32
N LEU A 73 -11.23 18.47 -2.04
CA LEU A 73 -10.87 17.24 -1.33
C LEU A 73 -10.85 16.06 -2.31
N GLY A 74 -9.79 15.26 -2.24
CA GLY A 74 -9.61 14.09 -3.08
C GLY A 74 -9.77 12.76 -2.32
N PHE A 75 -10.20 11.73 -3.06
CA PHE A 75 -10.18 10.33 -2.60
C PHE A 75 -9.55 9.46 -3.68
N ILE A 76 -8.69 8.54 -3.28
CA ILE A 76 -7.88 7.71 -4.17
C ILE A 76 -7.93 6.27 -3.68
N ALA A 77 -8.01 5.33 -4.62
CA ALA A 77 -7.90 3.89 -4.38
C ALA A 77 -7.22 3.23 -5.59
N HIS A 78 -6.54 2.09 -5.40
CA HIS A 78 -5.89 1.43 -6.52
C HIS A 78 -6.72 0.30 -7.13
N MET A 79 -6.48 0.03 -8.41
CA MET A 79 -7.24 -0.94 -9.18
C MET A 79 -6.55 -2.29 -9.30
N ASP A 80 -5.23 -2.31 -9.21
CA ASP A 80 -4.47 -3.53 -9.34
C ASP A 80 -4.50 -4.38 -8.06
N THR A 81 -4.01 -5.57 -8.16
CA THR A 81 -3.80 -6.49 -7.06
C THR A 81 -2.39 -7.06 -7.16
N VAL A 82 -1.88 -7.63 -6.07
CA VAL A 82 -0.68 -8.46 -6.13
C VAL A 82 -0.85 -9.59 -7.15
N SER A 83 0.24 -10.08 -7.72
CA SER A 83 0.24 -11.19 -8.69
C SER A 83 0.13 -12.58 -8.05
N ASP A 84 0.38 -12.67 -6.74
CA ASP A 84 0.30 -13.93 -6.01
C ASP A 84 -1.15 -14.40 -5.86
N PHE A 85 -1.37 -15.70 -5.99
CA PHE A 85 -2.72 -16.31 -5.88
C PHE A 85 -3.81 -15.69 -6.78
N CYS A 86 -3.42 -15.22 -7.98
CA CYS A 86 -4.30 -14.57 -8.96
C CYS A 86 -4.42 -15.32 -10.29
N ASP A 87 -4.08 -16.60 -10.33
CA ASP A 87 -4.01 -17.40 -11.56
C ASP A 87 -5.38 -17.74 -12.18
N HIS A 88 -6.47 -17.47 -11.47
CA HIS A 88 -7.85 -17.63 -11.94
C HIS A 88 -8.80 -16.61 -11.28
N ALA A 89 -10.05 -16.60 -11.76
CA ALA A 89 -11.07 -15.66 -11.28
C ALA A 89 -11.44 -15.92 -9.82
N VAL A 90 -11.58 -14.84 -9.05
CA VAL A 90 -12.00 -14.89 -7.65
C VAL A 90 -13.42 -15.40 -7.52
N THR A 91 -13.63 -16.35 -6.60
CA THR A 91 -14.96 -16.84 -6.19
C THR A 91 -15.24 -16.29 -4.79
N PRO A 92 -15.93 -15.14 -4.66
CA PRO A 92 -16.22 -14.56 -3.35
C PRO A 92 -17.27 -15.38 -2.61
N VAL A 93 -17.07 -15.56 -1.31
CA VAL A 93 -17.95 -16.30 -0.40
C VAL A 93 -18.43 -15.37 0.71
N ILE A 94 -19.73 -15.37 0.98
CA ILE A 94 -20.36 -14.58 2.04
C ILE A 94 -20.76 -15.50 3.18
N THR A 95 -20.32 -15.18 4.39
CA THR A 95 -20.69 -15.87 5.62
C THR A 95 -21.42 -14.90 6.54
N GLU A 96 -22.76 -15.02 6.56
CA GLU A 96 -23.61 -14.21 7.43
C GLU A 96 -23.49 -14.66 8.90
N ASN A 97 -23.56 -13.71 9.84
CA ASN A 97 -23.48 -13.98 11.28
C ASN A 97 -22.28 -14.87 11.65
N TYR A 98 -21.09 -14.49 11.16
CA TYR A 98 -19.86 -15.21 11.48
C TYR A 98 -19.72 -15.42 12.99
N ASP A 99 -19.43 -16.62 13.44
CA ASP A 99 -19.45 -16.99 14.86
C ASP A 99 -18.13 -16.73 15.60
N GLY A 100 -17.13 -16.15 14.93
CA GLY A 100 -15.82 -15.84 15.51
C GLY A 100 -14.91 -17.06 15.66
N LYS A 101 -15.20 -18.18 15.00
CA LYS A 101 -14.44 -19.43 15.07
C LYS A 101 -13.80 -19.78 13.74
N ASP A 102 -13.21 -20.97 13.68
CA ASP A 102 -12.62 -21.53 12.46
C ASP A 102 -13.63 -21.57 11.31
N LEU A 103 -13.26 -20.96 10.19
CA LEU A 103 -14.05 -20.94 8.96
C LEU A 103 -13.28 -21.64 7.84
N PRO A 104 -13.71 -22.82 7.39
CA PRO A 104 -13.14 -23.47 6.21
C PRO A 104 -13.36 -22.60 4.95
N LEU A 105 -12.32 -22.38 4.15
CA LEU A 105 -12.38 -21.61 2.91
C LEU A 105 -12.67 -22.54 1.73
N GLY A 106 -13.94 -22.65 1.38
CA GLY A 106 -14.40 -23.49 0.26
C GLY A 106 -13.87 -24.92 0.36
N THR A 107 -13.30 -25.43 -0.73
CA THR A 107 -12.70 -26.77 -0.83
C THR A 107 -11.16 -26.72 -0.89
N SER A 108 -10.55 -25.56 -0.62
CA SER A 108 -9.10 -25.34 -0.71
C SER A 108 -8.28 -26.13 0.31
N GLY A 109 -8.91 -26.64 1.37
CA GLY A 109 -8.23 -27.24 2.53
C GLY A 109 -7.68 -26.21 3.51
N ARG A 110 -7.86 -24.92 3.26
CA ARG A 110 -7.46 -23.83 4.17
C ARG A 110 -8.59 -23.53 5.16
N THR A 111 -8.20 -23.08 6.34
CA THR A 111 -9.13 -22.64 7.39
C THR A 111 -8.69 -21.26 7.88
N LEU A 112 -9.59 -20.29 7.80
CA LEU A 112 -9.42 -18.99 8.44
C LEU A 112 -9.68 -19.19 9.95
N SER A 113 -8.63 -19.05 10.78
CA SER A 113 -8.68 -19.45 12.19
C SER A 113 -8.30 -18.29 13.12
N PRO A 114 -9.01 -18.08 14.25
CA PRO A 114 -8.62 -17.15 15.29
C PRO A 114 -7.25 -17.46 15.93
N GLU A 115 -6.78 -18.69 15.85
CA GLU A 115 -5.42 -19.04 16.30
C GLU A 115 -4.35 -18.36 15.42
N MET A 116 -4.61 -18.24 14.13
CA MET A 116 -3.73 -17.55 13.18
C MET A 116 -4.01 -16.05 13.12
N PHE A 117 -5.27 -15.65 13.16
CA PHE A 117 -5.76 -14.27 13.01
C PHE A 117 -6.63 -13.89 14.20
N SER A 118 -6.03 -13.43 15.30
CA SER A 118 -6.70 -13.18 16.58
C SER A 118 -7.87 -12.18 16.51
N HIS A 119 -7.86 -11.24 15.54
CA HIS A 119 -8.91 -10.24 15.33
C HIS A 119 -10.26 -10.87 14.94
N LEU A 120 -10.26 -12.09 14.37
CA LEU A 120 -11.49 -12.77 13.94
C LEU A 120 -12.52 -12.93 15.05
N THR A 121 -12.09 -13.06 16.30
CA THR A 121 -12.99 -13.12 17.44
C THR A 121 -13.82 -11.84 17.62
N SER A 122 -13.26 -10.70 17.25
CA SER A 122 -13.94 -9.39 17.31
C SER A 122 -14.93 -9.18 16.16
N LEU A 123 -14.84 -9.98 15.10
CA LEU A 123 -15.74 -9.95 13.95
C LEU A 123 -16.98 -10.84 14.13
N ALA A 124 -17.12 -11.50 15.29
CA ALA A 124 -18.30 -12.33 15.58
C ALA A 124 -19.61 -11.54 15.46
N GLY A 125 -20.59 -12.09 14.78
CA GLY A 125 -21.88 -11.46 14.48
C GLY A 125 -21.90 -10.61 13.21
N ARG A 126 -20.75 -10.36 12.58
CA ARG A 126 -20.65 -9.63 11.30
C ARG A 126 -20.86 -10.56 10.10
N THR A 127 -21.08 -9.94 8.95
CA THR A 127 -21.13 -10.62 7.65
C THR A 127 -19.75 -10.60 7.02
N LEU A 128 -19.08 -11.75 6.98
CA LEU A 128 -17.71 -11.90 6.48
C LEU A 128 -17.73 -12.22 4.97
N ILE A 129 -16.86 -11.59 4.22
CA ILE A 129 -16.60 -11.85 2.80
C ILE A 129 -15.17 -12.38 2.67
N THR A 130 -15.02 -13.53 2.03
CA THR A 130 -13.71 -14.18 1.74
C THR A 130 -13.66 -14.61 0.29
N SER A 131 -12.50 -15.05 -0.19
CA SER A 131 -12.45 -15.94 -1.36
C SER A 131 -12.80 -17.38 -0.93
N ASP A 132 -12.82 -18.29 -1.89
CA ASP A 132 -12.93 -19.74 -1.61
C ASP A 132 -11.63 -20.36 -1.06
N GLY A 133 -10.61 -19.53 -0.81
CA GLY A 133 -9.30 -19.93 -0.31
C GLY A 133 -8.34 -20.43 -1.37
N THR A 134 -8.69 -20.38 -2.65
CA THR A 134 -7.78 -20.73 -3.76
C THR A 134 -7.06 -19.50 -4.32
N THR A 135 -7.69 -18.31 -4.22
CA THR A 135 -7.13 -17.02 -4.64
C THR A 135 -7.11 -16.03 -3.48
N ILE A 136 -6.49 -14.86 -3.68
CA ILE A 136 -6.79 -13.66 -2.88
C ILE A 136 -8.27 -13.32 -3.05
N LEU A 137 -8.81 -12.45 -2.20
CA LEU A 137 -10.12 -11.83 -2.41
C LEU A 137 -10.02 -10.63 -3.37
N GLY A 138 -8.96 -9.84 -3.25
CA GLY A 138 -8.77 -8.58 -3.97
C GLY A 138 -9.59 -7.45 -3.37
N ALA A 139 -9.85 -7.50 -2.07
CA ALA A 139 -10.42 -6.38 -1.34
C ALA A 139 -9.42 -5.22 -1.27
N ASP A 140 -8.16 -5.53 -1.22
CA ASP A 140 -7.03 -4.63 -1.43
C ASP A 140 -6.82 -4.45 -2.95
N ASP A 141 -7.17 -3.27 -3.58
CA ASP A 141 -7.90 -2.17 -2.92
C ASP A 141 -9.26 -1.90 -3.63
N LYS A 142 -9.89 -2.96 -4.14
CA LYS A 142 -11.24 -2.84 -4.73
C LYS A 142 -12.31 -2.50 -3.68
N ALA A 143 -12.00 -2.66 -2.39
CA ALA A 143 -12.88 -2.20 -1.31
C ALA A 143 -12.90 -0.68 -1.24
N GLY A 144 -11.74 -0.02 -1.22
CA GLY A 144 -11.66 1.43 -1.24
C GLY A 144 -12.35 2.04 -2.48
N ILE A 145 -12.19 1.42 -3.65
CA ILE A 145 -12.93 1.81 -4.86
C ILE A 145 -14.45 1.73 -4.61
N ALA A 146 -14.92 0.61 -4.06
CA ALA A 146 -16.35 0.39 -3.82
C ALA A 146 -16.92 1.37 -2.79
N GLU A 147 -16.15 1.71 -1.78
CA GLU A 147 -16.49 2.66 -0.71
C GLU A 147 -16.57 4.09 -1.24
N ILE A 148 -15.58 4.54 -2.00
CA ILE A 148 -15.57 5.85 -2.65
C ILE A 148 -16.81 6.01 -3.55
N LEU A 149 -17.08 5.03 -4.41
CA LEU A 149 -18.24 5.10 -5.30
C LEU A 149 -19.57 5.05 -4.56
N THR A 150 -19.63 4.34 -3.43
CA THR A 150 -20.82 4.31 -2.59
C THR A 150 -21.03 5.64 -1.87
N ALA A 151 -19.98 6.25 -1.37
CA ALA A 151 -20.06 7.59 -0.78
C ALA A 151 -20.51 8.64 -1.81
N LEU A 152 -20.00 8.60 -3.04
CA LEU A 152 -20.44 9.49 -4.12
C LEU A 152 -21.93 9.29 -4.48
N GLU A 153 -22.39 8.02 -4.53
CA GLU A 153 -23.81 7.74 -4.76
C GLU A 153 -24.71 8.33 -3.67
N HIS A 154 -24.31 8.22 -2.40
CA HIS A 154 -25.02 8.84 -1.26
C HIS A 154 -25.05 10.36 -1.39
N ILE A 155 -23.92 10.99 -1.69
CA ILE A 155 -23.81 12.45 -1.90
C ILE A 155 -24.81 12.92 -2.94
N LEU A 156 -24.84 12.24 -4.09
CA LEU A 156 -25.68 12.64 -5.24
C LEU A 156 -27.16 12.36 -5.01
N THR A 157 -27.51 11.20 -4.41
CA THR A 157 -28.91 10.81 -4.21
C THR A 157 -29.55 11.54 -3.04
N GLU A 158 -28.82 11.74 -1.95
CA GLU A 158 -29.29 12.41 -0.73
C GLU A 158 -29.04 13.92 -0.76
N LYS A 159 -28.34 14.41 -1.79
CA LYS A 159 -27.98 15.83 -1.97
C LYS A 159 -27.22 16.39 -0.78
N ILE A 160 -26.22 15.63 -0.31
CA ILE A 160 -25.38 16.06 0.81
C ILE A 160 -24.52 17.26 0.39
N PRO A 161 -24.56 18.39 1.13
CA PRO A 161 -23.72 19.56 0.80
C PRO A 161 -22.23 19.24 0.92
N HIS A 162 -21.44 19.64 -0.09
CA HIS A 162 -20.00 19.38 -0.15
C HIS A 162 -19.25 20.46 -0.95
N GLY A 163 -17.97 20.68 -0.64
CA GLY A 163 -17.03 21.43 -1.49
C GLY A 163 -16.69 20.66 -2.78
N PRO A 164 -15.74 21.14 -3.59
CA PRO A 164 -15.28 20.40 -4.77
C PRO A 164 -14.68 19.06 -4.35
N LEU A 165 -15.10 17.96 -5.01
CA LEU A 165 -14.56 16.62 -4.79
C LEU A 165 -13.85 16.10 -6.02
N CYS A 166 -12.71 15.47 -5.79
CA CYS A 166 -11.89 14.82 -6.81
C CYS A 166 -11.76 13.34 -6.47
N VAL A 167 -11.86 12.46 -7.46
CA VAL A 167 -11.65 11.04 -7.27
C VAL A 167 -10.66 10.54 -8.31
N ALA A 168 -9.75 9.67 -7.88
CA ALA A 168 -8.88 8.97 -8.81
C ALA A 168 -8.77 7.48 -8.45
N PHE A 169 -8.67 6.66 -9.51
CA PHE A 169 -8.30 5.26 -9.35
C PHE A 169 -6.99 5.01 -10.08
N THR A 170 -6.01 4.47 -9.35
CA THR A 170 -4.62 4.30 -9.78
C THR A 170 -4.34 2.87 -10.24
N PRO A 171 -3.46 2.66 -11.23
CA PRO A 171 -2.88 1.36 -11.53
C PRO A 171 -1.59 1.14 -10.73
N ASP A 172 -1.09 -0.09 -10.67
CA ASP A 172 0.29 -0.46 -10.32
C ASP A 172 0.77 -0.02 -8.92
N GLU A 173 -0.14 0.15 -7.95
CA GLU A 173 0.21 0.46 -6.56
C GLU A 173 1.05 -0.66 -5.96
N GLU A 174 0.64 -1.90 -6.14
CA GLU A 174 1.21 -3.11 -5.54
C GLU A 174 2.69 -3.37 -5.93
N ILE A 175 3.14 -2.70 -6.98
CA ILE A 175 4.55 -2.69 -7.42
C ILE A 175 5.23 -1.33 -7.16
N GLY A 176 4.59 -0.44 -6.39
CA GLY A 176 5.10 0.88 -5.99
C GLY A 176 5.15 1.89 -7.13
N MET A 177 4.41 1.68 -8.22
CA MET A 177 4.40 2.53 -9.42
C MET A 177 3.11 3.34 -9.58
N GLY A 178 2.18 3.24 -8.64
CA GLY A 178 0.90 3.95 -8.67
C GLY A 178 1.02 5.46 -8.97
N PRO A 179 1.92 6.23 -8.35
CA PRO A 179 2.07 7.65 -8.64
C PRO A 179 2.93 7.99 -9.87
N ALA A 180 3.53 7.00 -10.55
CA ALA A 180 4.55 7.24 -11.59
C ALA A 180 4.10 8.19 -12.71
N HIS A 181 2.84 8.10 -13.13
CA HIS A 181 2.25 8.98 -14.14
C HIS A 181 1.04 9.76 -13.60
N PHE A 182 0.83 9.75 -12.27
CA PHE A 182 -0.29 10.47 -11.66
C PHE A 182 -0.17 11.97 -11.90
N ASN A 183 -1.21 12.56 -12.45
CA ASN A 183 -1.24 13.98 -12.77
C ASN A 183 -1.94 14.78 -11.66
N VAL A 184 -1.18 15.22 -10.64
CA VAL A 184 -1.71 15.99 -9.51
C VAL A 184 -2.48 17.23 -9.93
N LYS A 185 -2.04 17.93 -11.00
CA LYS A 185 -2.75 19.12 -11.52
C LYS A 185 -4.08 18.77 -12.16
N LYS A 186 -4.15 17.66 -12.89
CA LYS A 186 -5.39 17.16 -13.49
C LYS A 186 -6.34 16.65 -12.40
N PHE A 187 -5.81 15.99 -11.38
CA PHE A 187 -6.59 15.55 -10.22
C PHE A 187 -7.23 16.73 -9.48
N GLY A 188 -6.49 17.83 -9.31
CA GLY A 188 -7.03 19.11 -8.90
C GLY A 188 -7.41 19.24 -7.41
N ALA A 189 -7.17 18.24 -6.57
CA ALA A 189 -7.42 18.33 -5.14
C ALA A 189 -6.31 19.12 -4.43
N ASP A 190 -6.68 19.87 -3.39
CA ASP A 190 -5.72 20.53 -2.47
C ASP A 190 -5.18 19.55 -1.42
N TYR A 191 -6.01 18.60 -1.00
CA TYR A 191 -5.74 17.54 -0.03
C TYR A 191 -6.47 16.27 -0.45
N ALA A 192 -5.95 15.12 -0.06
CA ALA A 192 -6.60 13.86 -0.38
C ALA A 192 -6.47 12.84 0.76
N TYR A 193 -7.19 11.74 0.64
CA TYR A 193 -7.00 10.50 1.38
C TYR A 193 -6.96 9.35 0.39
N THR A 194 -6.05 8.39 0.60
CA THR A 194 -6.19 7.05 0.03
C THR A 194 -7.11 6.23 0.93
N LEU A 195 -7.99 5.42 0.34
CA LEU A 195 -8.76 4.39 1.07
C LEU A 195 -8.11 3.05 0.76
N ASP A 196 -7.06 2.70 1.49
CA ASP A 196 -6.15 1.60 1.18
C ASP A 196 -5.49 1.03 2.47
N GLY A 197 -6.12 1.25 3.62
CA GLY A 197 -5.68 0.71 4.90
C GLY A 197 -6.43 -0.57 5.28
N ASP A 198 -6.02 -1.16 6.40
CA ASP A 198 -6.59 -2.41 6.90
C ASP A 198 -7.98 -2.18 7.55
N THR A 199 -8.07 -2.28 8.85
CA THR A 199 -9.33 -2.27 9.59
C THR A 199 -10.05 -0.92 9.57
N GLU A 200 -11.36 -0.92 9.73
CA GLU A 200 -12.15 0.30 9.82
C GLU A 200 -11.68 1.23 10.97
N GLY A 201 -11.59 2.52 10.69
CA GLY A 201 -11.11 3.54 11.64
C GLY A 201 -9.60 3.70 11.67
N GLU A 202 -8.87 2.95 10.89
CA GLU A 202 -7.44 3.12 10.74
C GLU A 202 -7.11 4.41 10.02
N ILE A 203 -6.13 5.15 10.54
CA ILE A 203 -5.62 6.40 9.99
C ILE A 203 -4.11 6.30 9.98
N GLN A 204 -3.52 6.28 8.81
CA GLN A 204 -2.10 6.07 8.61
C GLN A 204 -1.50 7.31 7.94
N TYR A 205 -0.53 7.91 8.58
CA TYR A 205 0.19 9.09 8.06
C TYR A 205 1.69 9.02 8.30
N GLU A 206 2.16 7.85 8.74
CA GLU A 206 3.57 7.51 8.88
C GLU A 206 3.84 6.20 8.16
N ASN A 207 4.85 6.19 7.32
CA ASN A 207 5.33 5.02 6.61
C ASN A 207 6.85 4.94 6.70
N PHE A 208 7.46 3.84 6.28
CA PHE A 208 8.90 3.75 6.24
C PHE A 208 9.53 4.78 5.27
N ASN A 209 10.74 5.27 5.64
CA ASN A 209 11.74 5.65 4.64
C ASN A 209 12.36 4.37 4.10
N ALA A 210 12.60 4.31 2.80
CA ALA A 210 13.00 3.09 2.12
C ALA A 210 14.09 3.29 1.09
N CYS A 211 15.06 2.38 1.07
CA CYS A 211 15.98 2.21 -0.04
C CYS A 211 16.26 0.73 -0.29
N SER A 212 16.70 0.44 -1.50
CA SER A 212 17.38 -0.81 -1.82
C SER A 212 18.89 -0.60 -1.77
N ALA A 213 19.62 -1.62 -1.34
CA ALA A 213 21.08 -1.61 -1.35
C ALA A 213 21.59 -2.86 -2.04
N LYS A 214 22.32 -2.63 -3.13
CA LYS A 214 23.02 -3.67 -3.87
C LYS A 214 24.49 -3.63 -3.54
N VAL A 215 25.02 -4.74 -3.02
CA VAL A 215 26.44 -4.89 -2.70
C VAL A 215 27.04 -5.94 -3.62
N THR A 216 28.05 -5.56 -4.39
CA THR A 216 28.77 -6.46 -5.27
C THR A 216 30.19 -6.70 -4.76
N PHE A 217 30.66 -7.92 -4.87
CA PHE A 217 31.95 -8.38 -4.40
C PHE A 217 32.75 -8.93 -5.58
N GLN A 218 33.97 -8.43 -5.74
CA GLN A 218 34.91 -8.89 -6.77
C GLN A 218 36.00 -9.71 -6.10
N GLY A 219 36.08 -10.99 -6.43
CA GLY A 219 37.10 -11.88 -5.92
C GLY A 219 38.31 -12.02 -6.83
N VAL A 220 39.36 -12.66 -6.31
CA VAL A 220 40.53 -13.12 -7.05
C VAL A 220 40.56 -14.63 -6.99
N ASN A 221 40.19 -15.29 -8.10
CA ASN A 221 40.14 -16.73 -8.17
C ASN A 221 41.49 -17.29 -8.65
N VAL A 222 42.06 -18.21 -7.86
CA VAL A 222 43.24 -18.97 -8.18
C VAL A 222 43.07 -20.44 -7.73
N HIS A 223 43.96 -21.32 -8.18
CA HIS A 223 43.90 -22.75 -7.78
C HIS A 223 43.95 -22.86 -6.23
N PRO A 224 42.99 -23.56 -5.58
CA PRO A 224 42.90 -23.65 -4.13
C PRO A 224 44.18 -24.11 -3.43
N GLY A 225 44.88 -25.04 -3.99
CA GLY A 225 46.14 -25.59 -3.47
C GLY A 225 47.30 -24.58 -3.43
N SER A 226 47.22 -23.45 -4.17
CA SER A 226 48.23 -22.40 -4.21
C SER A 226 47.68 -21.02 -3.89
N SER A 227 46.54 -20.96 -3.19
CA SER A 227 45.77 -19.76 -2.95
C SER A 227 46.23 -18.93 -1.76
N LYS A 228 47.17 -19.38 -0.97
CA LYS A 228 47.62 -18.67 0.26
C LYS A 228 48.08 -17.25 -0.06
N ASN A 229 47.48 -16.27 0.61
CA ASN A 229 47.73 -14.82 0.48
C ASN A 229 47.46 -14.23 -0.92
N THR A 230 46.71 -14.98 -1.79
CA THR A 230 46.42 -14.52 -3.15
C THR A 230 44.93 -14.55 -3.44
N MET A 231 44.22 -15.61 -3.04
CA MET A 231 42.79 -15.76 -3.31
C MET A 231 41.99 -14.80 -2.45
N ILE A 232 41.06 -14.10 -3.09
CA ILE A 232 39.95 -13.39 -2.44
C ILE A 232 38.67 -14.12 -2.88
N ASN A 233 38.02 -14.81 -1.95
CA ASN A 233 36.78 -15.51 -2.25
C ASN A 233 35.60 -14.55 -2.03
N ALA A 234 35.00 -14.08 -3.13
CA ALA A 234 33.91 -13.11 -3.10
C ALA A 234 32.70 -13.58 -2.28
N ALA A 235 32.36 -14.88 -2.36
CA ALA A 235 31.26 -15.43 -1.56
C ALA A 235 31.52 -15.35 -0.05
N LEU A 236 32.78 -15.59 0.41
CA LEU A 236 33.13 -15.45 1.82
C LEU A 236 33.17 -14.00 2.27
N VAL A 237 33.61 -13.06 1.43
CA VAL A 237 33.56 -11.62 1.73
C VAL A 237 32.13 -11.15 1.83
N ALA A 238 31.21 -11.67 1.00
CA ALA A 238 29.78 -11.36 1.09
C ALA A 238 29.16 -11.86 2.41
N MET A 239 29.51 -13.07 2.86
CA MET A 239 29.08 -13.57 4.18
C MET A 239 29.66 -12.74 5.33
N GLU A 240 30.91 -12.28 5.20
CA GLU A 240 31.54 -11.40 6.18
C GLU A 240 30.79 -10.05 6.26
N PHE A 241 30.43 -9.45 5.10
CA PHE A 241 29.64 -8.22 5.04
C PHE A 241 28.33 -8.37 5.81
N ASP A 242 27.55 -9.40 5.54
CA ASP A 242 26.28 -9.65 6.19
C ASP A 242 26.44 -9.84 7.72
N SER A 243 27.49 -10.55 8.14
CA SER A 243 27.78 -10.79 9.56
C SER A 243 28.17 -9.53 10.36
N MET A 244 28.53 -8.44 9.69
CA MET A 244 28.85 -7.15 10.33
C MET A 244 27.61 -6.27 10.54
N LEU A 245 26.46 -6.62 9.94
CA LEU A 245 25.20 -5.94 10.19
C LEU A 245 24.62 -6.34 11.57
N PRO A 246 23.85 -5.44 12.22
CA PRO A 246 23.18 -5.75 13.47
C PRO A 246 22.21 -6.94 13.32
N SER A 247 22.52 -8.07 13.93
CA SER A 247 21.77 -9.32 13.77
C SER A 247 20.31 -9.27 14.28
N ALA A 248 20.01 -8.30 15.15
CA ALA A 248 18.65 -8.07 15.65
C ALA A 248 17.79 -7.21 14.73
N ASP A 249 18.41 -6.41 13.84
CA ASP A 249 17.74 -5.45 12.99
C ASP A 249 17.23 -6.12 11.69
N THR A 250 16.35 -7.09 11.85
CA THR A 250 15.76 -7.87 10.75
C THR A 250 14.23 -7.85 10.85
N PRO A 251 13.48 -8.06 9.75
CA PRO A 251 12.02 -8.11 9.80
C PRO A 251 11.45 -9.07 10.82
N ARG A 252 12.14 -10.19 11.06
CA ARG A 252 11.74 -11.21 12.06
C ARG A 252 11.76 -10.69 13.48
N ASN A 253 12.62 -9.72 13.80
CA ASN A 253 12.90 -9.28 15.17
C ASN A 253 12.39 -7.86 15.45
N THR A 254 11.75 -7.21 14.47
CA THR A 254 11.32 -5.81 14.55
C THR A 254 9.81 -5.67 14.37
N ALA A 255 9.22 -4.72 15.09
CA ALA A 255 7.81 -4.40 15.06
C ALA A 255 7.58 -2.88 15.09
N ASP A 256 6.37 -2.44 14.91
CA ASP A 256 5.94 -1.05 15.01
C ASP A 256 6.86 -0.08 14.22
N TYR A 257 7.48 0.85 14.90
CA TYR A 257 8.37 1.87 14.32
C TYR A 257 9.81 1.41 14.08
N GLN A 258 10.16 0.18 14.49
CA GLN A 258 11.53 -0.31 14.38
C GLN A 258 11.91 -0.60 12.93
N GLY A 259 13.04 -0.03 12.51
CA GLY A 259 13.61 -0.26 11.19
C GLY A 259 14.42 -1.55 11.10
N PHE A 260 14.81 -1.93 9.88
CA PHE A 260 15.54 -3.17 9.63
C PHE A 260 16.42 -3.14 8.38
N PHE A 261 17.35 -4.10 8.30
CA PHE A 261 17.97 -4.58 7.07
C PHE A 261 17.36 -5.93 6.70
N HIS A 262 16.96 -6.12 5.47
CA HIS A 262 16.47 -7.41 5.01
C HIS A 262 17.23 -7.86 3.77
N LEU A 263 17.96 -8.96 3.89
CA LEU A 263 18.63 -9.61 2.78
C LEU A 263 17.58 -10.33 1.91
N CYS A 264 17.28 -9.76 0.72
CA CYS A 264 16.30 -10.31 -0.21
C CYS A 264 16.89 -11.41 -1.10
N SER A 265 18.15 -11.24 -1.52
CA SER A 265 18.81 -12.24 -2.36
C SER A 265 20.33 -12.26 -2.17
N MET A 266 20.89 -13.46 -2.35
CA MET A 266 22.33 -13.71 -2.33
C MET A 266 22.69 -14.62 -3.50
N LYS A 267 23.67 -14.22 -4.31
CA LYS A 267 24.22 -15.00 -5.41
C LYS A 267 25.74 -14.92 -5.37
N GLY A 268 26.44 -15.96 -5.76
CA GLY A 268 27.87 -15.80 -5.96
C GLY A 268 28.70 -17.08 -5.93
N ASP A 269 29.96 -16.88 -6.26
CA ASP A 269 31.03 -17.86 -6.24
C ASP A 269 32.35 -17.22 -5.77
N VAL A 270 33.48 -17.88 -6.01
CA VAL A 270 34.81 -17.36 -5.64
C VAL A 270 35.16 -16.08 -6.38
N SER A 271 34.71 -15.93 -7.62
CA SER A 271 35.10 -14.80 -8.49
C SER A 271 34.23 -13.57 -8.30
N ARG A 272 32.94 -13.77 -8.04
CA ARG A 272 31.97 -12.67 -7.86
C ARG A 272 30.82 -13.09 -6.96
N ALA A 273 30.38 -12.16 -6.11
CA ALA A 273 29.15 -12.33 -5.35
C ALA A 273 28.33 -11.04 -5.35
N GLU A 274 27.05 -11.16 -5.01
CA GLU A 274 26.10 -10.07 -4.94
C GLU A 274 25.11 -10.32 -3.79
N LEU A 275 24.87 -9.31 -2.99
CA LEU A 275 23.81 -9.25 -1.99
C LEU A 275 22.85 -8.12 -2.35
N GLN A 276 21.55 -8.37 -2.17
CA GLN A 276 20.51 -7.36 -2.33
C GLN A 276 19.73 -7.21 -1.03
N TYR A 277 19.73 -5.99 -0.50
CA TYR A 277 19.00 -5.62 0.70
C TYR A 277 17.89 -4.63 0.38
N ILE A 278 16.81 -4.69 1.16
CA ILE A 278 15.94 -3.55 1.42
C ILE A 278 16.22 -3.03 2.83
N VAL A 279 16.26 -1.72 2.96
CA VAL A 279 16.52 -1.01 4.24
C VAL A 279 15.33 -0.12 4.53
N ARG A 280 14.83 -0.20 5.74
CA ARG A 280 13.61 0.48 6.18
C ARG A 280 13.82 1.12 7.56
N ASP A 281 13.30 2.31 7.75
CA ASP A 281 13.16 2.95 9.06
C ASP A 281 12.11 4.07 9.00
N HIS A 282 11.30 4.24 10.04
CA HIS A 282 10.35 5.36 10.13
C HIS A 282 11.07 6.69 10.39
N ASP A 283 12.09 6.65 11.26
CA ASP A 283 12.87 7.84 11.60
C ASP A 283 13.95 8.13 10.55
N ALA A 284 13.92 9.34 9.99
CA ALA A 284 14.85 9.73 8.92
C ALA A 284 16.32 9.73 9.35
N ALA A 285 16.62 10.09 10.63
CA ALA A 285 17.98 10.09 11.12
C ALA A 285 18.49 8.65 11.33
N SER A 286 17.67 7.78 11.87
CA SER A 286 17.96 6.34 12.00
C SER A 286 18.14 5.67 10.64
N PHE A 287 17.32 6.04 9.65
CA PHE A 287 17.45 5.57 8.28
C PHE A 287 18.78 5.99 7.64
N GLU A 288 19.21 7.24 7.85
CA GLU A 288 20.53 7.71 7.40
C GLU A 288 21.68 6.94 8.08
N VAL A 289 21.55 6.65 9.39
CA VAL A 289 22.52 5.82 10.12
C VAL A 289 22.62 4.43 9.52
N ARG A 290 21.50 3.80 9.15
CA ARG A 290 21.50 2.49 8.48
C ARG A 290 22.24 2.52 7.15
N GLN A 291 22.02 3.54 6.33
CA GLN A 291 22.74 3.70 5.05
C GLN A 291 24.26 3.91 5.28
N LYS A 292 24.62 4.73 6.25
CA LYS A 292 26.02 4.95 6.66
C LYS A 292 26.69 3.67 7.19
N THR A 293 25.94 2.81 7.87
CA THR A 293 26.42 1.51 8.33
C THR A 293 26.86 0.64 7.15
N LEU A 294 26.03 0.54 6.10
CA LEU A 294 26.39 -0.21 4.88
C LEU A 294 27.65 0.37 4.20
N ALA A 295 27.72 1.68 4.11
CA ALA A 295 28.89 2.37 3.52
C ALA A 295 30.16 2.10 4.34
N HIS A 296 30.08 2.20 5.67
CA HIS A 296 31.23 1.96 6.56
C HIS A 296 31.72 0.51 6.51
N ILE A 297 30.83 -0.47 6.47
CA ILE A 297 31.20 -1.88 6.28
C ILE A 297 31.92 -2.06 4.94
N THR A 298 31.44 -1.39 3.87
CA THR A 298 32.07 -1.40 2.56
C THR A 298 33.50 -0.88 2.62
N GLU A 299 33.74 0.23 3.33
CA GLU A 299 35.07 0.81 3.53
C GLU A 299 35.99 -0.16 4.29
N ILE A 300 35.56 -0.71 5.42
CA ILE A 300 36.32 -1.68 6.23
C ILE A 300 36.74 -2.89 5.41
N LEU A 301 35.83 -3.43 4.60
CA LEU A 301 36.14 -4.61 3.80
C LEU A 301 37.06 -4.29 2.62
N ASN A 302 36.98 -3.09 2.03
CA ASN A 302 37.93 -2.63 1.02
C ASN A 302 39.34 -2.38 1.62
N GLU A 303 39.43 -1.84 2.82
CA GLU A 303 40.71 -1.73 3.54
C GLU A 303 41.34 -3.10 3.81
N LYS A 304 40.50 -4.08 4.18
CA LYS A 304 40.95 -5.44 4.51
C LYS A 304 41.35 -6.26 3.27
N TRP A 305 40.53 -6.24 2.22
CA TRP A 305 40.63 -7.12 1.08
C TRP A 305 41.20 -6.47 -0.18
N GLY A 306 41.35 -5.16 -0.18
CA GLY A 306 41.84 -4.35 -1.31
C GLY A 306 40.73 -3.50 -1.92
N GLU A 307 41.13 -2.33 -2.38
CA GLU A 307 40.23 -1.34 -2.99
C GLU A 307 39.48 -1.94 -4.19
N GLY A 308 38.16 -1.70 -4.26
CA GLY A 308 37.29 -2.22 -5.31
C GLY A 308 36.82 -3.66 -5.12
N THR A 309 37.23 -4.34 -4.03
CA THR A 309 36.69 -5.67 -3.70
C THR A 309 35.20 -5.61 -3.39
N VAL A 310 34.74 -4.56 -2.72
CA VAL A 310 33.33 -4.35 -2.36
C VAL A 310 32.83 -3.06 -2.97
N THR A 311 31.70 -3.10 -3.65
CA THR A 311 31.02 -1.93 -4.22
C THR A 311 29.59 -1.88 -3.72
N LEU A 312 29.16 -0.77 -3.13
CA LEU A 312 27.81 -0.52 -2.64
C LEU A 312 27.09 0.45 -3.57
N THR A 313 25.85 0.11 -3.94
CA THR A 313 24.92 1.00 -4.64
C THR A 313 23.65 1.10 -3.83
N ILE A 314 23.26 2.31 -3.42
CA ILE A 314 22.01 2.58 -2.71
C ILE A 314 21.07 3.33 -3.64
N THR A 315 19.83 2.82 -3.78
CA THR A 315 18.78 3.46 -4.56
C THR A 315 17.61 3.81 -3.63
N GLN A 316 17.30 5.09 -3.50
CA GLN A 316 16.16 5.56 -2.71
C GLN A 316 14.86 5.12 -3.38
N GLN A 317 13.85 4.72 -2.59
CA GLN A 317 12.57 4.24 -3.09
C GLN A 317 11.44 5.22 -2.72
N TYR A 318 11.19 5.40 -1.44
CA TYR A 318 10.17 6.33 -0.93
C TYR A 318 10.57 6.89 0.44
N ARG A 319 9.84 7.91 0.88
CA ARG A 319 10.07 8.63 2.15
C ARG A 319 8.84 8.54 3.03
N ASN A 320 9.02 8.74 4.33
CA ASN A 320 7.93 8.84 5.29
C ASN A 320 7.11 10.12 5.02
N MET A 321 5.82 9.96 4.71
CA MET A 321 4.90 11.08 4.42
C MET A 321 4.66 11.98 5.63
N LYS A 322 4.97 11.54 6.84
CA LYS A 322 4.84 12.35 8.06
C LYS A 322 5.44 13.74 7.92
N GLU A 323 6.57 13.86 7.24
CA GLU A 323 7.23 15.15 6.98
C GLU A 323 6.29 16.16 6.30
N ILE A 324 5.43 15.69 5.41
CA ILE A 324 4.45 16.52 4.71
C ILE A 324 3.18 16.68 5.55
N ILE A 325 2.67 15.59 6.13
CA ILE A 325 1.42 15.62 6.90
C ILE A 325 1.55 16.48 8.16
N ASP A 326 2.73 16.54 8.78
CA ASP A 326 3.01 17.44 9.91
C ASP A 326 2.83 18.95 9.56
N THR A 327 2.81 19.30 8.28
CA THR A 327 2.48 20.67 7.82
C THR A 327 0.97 20.95 7.81
N CYS A 328 0.15 19.91 7.85
CA CYS A 328 -1.32 19.97 7.85
C CYS A 328 -1.94 18.92 8.81
N PRO A 329 -1.55 18.91 10.10
CA PRO A 329 -1.95 17.85 11.05
C PRO A 329 -3.46 17.78 11.27
N TRP A 330 -4.17 18.83 10.93
CA TRP A 330 -5.63 18.89 10.98
C TRP A 330 -6.32 17.87 10.06
N LEU A 331 -5.65 17.36 9.00
CA LEU A 331 -6.18 16.26 8.19
C LEU A 331 -6.40 15.01 9.06
N ILE A 332 -5.45 14.71 9.92
CA ILE A 332 -5.53 13.57 10.82
C ILE A 332 -6.63 13.80 11.87
N THR A 333 -6.66 14.98 12.51
CA THR A 333 -7.71 15.32 13.46
C THR A 333 -9.11 15.25 12.81
N LEU A 334 -9.24 15.70 11.56
CA LEU A 334 -10.50 15.63 10.81
C LEU A 334 -10.97 14.17 10.64
N ALA A 335 -10.06 13.28 10.25
CA ALA A 335 -10.37 11.86 10.10
C ALA A 335 -10.72 11.19 11.44
N GLU A 336 -9.97 11.51 12.51
CA GLU A 336 -10.30 11.05 13.86
C GLU A 336 -11.69 11.51 14.33
N ASP A 337 -12.03 12.78 14.09
CA ASP A 337 -13.34 13.33 14.45
C ASP A 337 -14.47 12.69 13.64
N ALA A 338 -14.23 12.42 12.35
CA ALA A 338 -15.18 11.68 11.51
C ALA A 338 -15.41 10.25 12.02
N CYS A 339 -14.35 9.51 12.34
CA CYS A 339 -14.48 8.19 12.96
C CYS A 339 -15.33 8.23 14.23
N ARG A 340 -15.02 9.15 15.16
CA ARG A 340 -15.78 9.30 16.41
C ARG A 340 -17.24 9.66 16.19
N ALA A 341 -17.54 10.53 15.21
CA ALA A 341 -18.90 10.91 14.86
C ALA A 341 -19.72 9.72 14.30
N CYS A 342 -19.06 8.79 13.61
CA CYS A 342 -19.66 7.55 13.09
C CYS A 342 -19.68 6.41 14.12
N GLY A 343 -19.18 6.63 15.35
CA GLY A 343 -19.10 5.58 16.38
C GLY A 343 -17.96 4.57 16.13
N VAL A 344 -17.04 4.90 15.23
CA VAL A 344 -15.84 4.11 14.93
C VAL A 344 -14.68 4.60 15.81
N THR A 345 -13.92 3.69 16.39
CA THR A 345 -12.74 4.05 17.17
C THR A 345 -11.58 4.38 16.23
N PRO A 346 -11.03 5.62 16.23
CA PRO A 346 -9.88 5.91 15.40
C PRO A 346 -8.63 5.17 15.89
N LEU A 347 -7.88 4.60 14.94
CA LEU A 347 -6.64 3.85 15.19
C LEU A 347 -5.51 4.50 14.40
N ILE A 348 -4.57 5.12 15.09
CA ILE A 348 -3.38 5.69 14.47
C ILE A 348 -2.29 4.61 14.45
N LEU A 349 -1.97 4.09 13.28
CA LEU A 349 -0.97 3.04 13.10
C LEU A 349 0.06 3.43 12.02
N PRO A 350 1.33 3.05 12.19
CA PRO A 350 2.34 3.26 11.16
C PRO A 350 2.27 2.17 10.08
N ILE A 351 2.45 2.57 8.82
CA ILE A 351 2.60 1.63 7.70
C ILE A 351 4.04 1.08 7.70
N ARG A 352 4.19 -0.23 7.73
CA ARG A 352 5.51 -0.89 7.61
C ARG A 352 5.88 -1.19 6.15
N GLY A 353 5.47 -0.35 5.24
CA GLY A 353 5.66 -0.41 3.79
C GLY A 353 5.67 0.97 3.17
N GLY A 354 5.34 1.04 1.90
CA GLY A 354 5.02 2.25 1.15
C GLY A 354 3.51 2.29 0.85
N THR A 355 3.04 3.39 0.28
CA THR A 355 1.69 3.59 -0.24
C THR A 355 1.70 4.71 -1.26
N ASP A 356 0.74 4.73 -2.17
CA ASP A 356 0.54 5.82 -3.12
C ASP A 356 0.46 7.18 -2.41
N GLY A 357 -0.25 7.26 -1.29
CA GLY A 357 -0.40 8.47 -0.49
C GLY A 357 0.93 9.06 -0.02
N ALA A 358 1.91 8.21 0.29
CA ALA A 358 3.24 8.68 0.69
C ALA A 358 3.95 9.41 -0.46
N GLN A 359 3.95 8.82 -1.66
CA GLN A 359 4.59 9.43 -2.83
C GLN A 359 3.83 10.68 -3.29
N LEU A 360 2.49 10.62 -3.32
CA LEU A 360 1.63 11.77 -3.67
C LEU A 360 1.84 12.95 -2.74
N SER A 361 2.07 12.71 -1.45
CA SER A 361 2.39 13.76 -0.47
C SER A 361 3.63 14.55 -0.88
N PHE A 362 4.70 13.88 -1.34
CA PHE A 362 5.91 14.54 -1.84
C PHE A 362 5.74 15.16 -3.24
N MET A 363 4.70 14.80 -3.98
CA MET A 363 4.32 15.45 -5.23
C MET A 363 3.49 16.73 -5.01
N GLY A 364 3.23 17.11 -3.75
CA GLY A 364 2.51 18.32 -3.35
C GLY A 364 1.02 18.09 -3.06
N LEU A 365 0.60 16.85 -2.88
CA LEU A 365 -0.76 16.46 -2.50
C LEU A 365 -0.73 15.74 -1.14
N PRO A 366 -0.84 16.42 0.00
CA PRO A 366 -0.90 15.75 1.30
C PRO A 366 -2.03 14.71 1.32
N CYS A 367 -1.66 13.42 1.52
CA CYS A 367 -2.55 12.30 1.29
C CYS A 367 -2.32 11.17 2.32
N PRO A 368 -2.87 11.27 3.56
CA PRO A 368 -2.86 10.16 4.50
C PRO A 368 -3.79 9.04 4.05
N ASN A 369 -3.62 7.86 4.64
CA ASN A 369 -4.35 6.65 4.30
C ASN A 369 -5.43 6.34 5.34
N LEU A 370 -6.58 5.79 4.89
CA LEU A 370 -7.71 5.37 5.71
C LEU A 370 -8.00 3.89 5.54
N GLY A 371 -8.41 3.23 6.62
CA GLY A 371 -8.78 1.83 6.61
C GLY A 371 -10.09 1.55 5.90
N THR A 372 -10.12 0.45 5.14
CA THR A 372 -11.27 -0.06 4.37
C THR A 372 -12.11 -1.08 5.14
N GLY A 373 -11.61 -1.60 6.25
CA GLY A 373 -12.25 -2.68 7.01
C GLY A 373 -11.85 -4.09 6.56
N GLY A 374 -10.79 -4.21 5.77
CA GLY A 374 -10.23 -5.49 5.32
C GLY A 374 -9.09 -6.00 6.19
N HIS A 375 -8.67 -7.23 5.94
CA HIS A 375 -7.66 -7.93 6.74
C HIS A 375 -6.96 -9.02 5.94
N ALA A 376 -5.72 -9.34 6.36
CA ALA A 376 -4.91 -10.45 5.87
C ALA A 376 -4.69 -10.43 4.35
N TYR A 377 -4.40 -9.25 3.83
CA TYR A 377 -4.15 -8.98 2.42
C TYR A 377 -3.01 -9.82 1.82
N HIS A 378 -2.89 -9.80 0.50
CA HIS A 378 -1.83 -10.46 -0.29
C HIS A 378 -1.80 -11.99 -0.15
N GLY A 379 -2.92 -12.60 0.25
CA GLY A 379 -2.99 -14.06 0.39
C GLY A 379 -4.40 -14.64 0.41
N PRO A 380 -4.52 -15.97 0.38
CA PRO A 380 -5.81 -16.65 0.29
C PRO A 380 -6.65 -16.60 1.58
N TYR A 381 -6.15 -15.93 2.61
CA TYR A 381 -6.87 -15.67 3.87
C TYR A 381 -7.46 -14.26 3.93
N GLU A 382 -7.32 -13.49 2.86
CA GLU A 382 -7.85 -12.15 2.74
C GLU A 382 -9.37 -12.13 2.97
N HIS A 383 -9.82 -11.22 3.81
CA HIS A 383 -11.24 -11.11 4.17
C HIS A 383 -11.60 -9.68 4.57
N ILE A 384 -12.88 -9.36 4.44
CA ILE A 384 -13.46 -8.07 4.81
C ILE A 384 -14.86 -8.29 5.36
N THR A 385 -15.41 -7.34 6.12
CA THR A 385 -16.79 -7.42 6.60
C THR A 385 -17.68 -6.38 5.92
N VAL A 386 -18.95 -6.73 5.71
CA VAL A 386 -19.95 -5.76 5.19
C VAL A 386 -20.06 -4.56 6.11
N GLU A 387 -20.06 -4.79 7.41
CA GLU A 387 -20.17 -3.75 8.44
C GLU A 387 -18.91 -2.84 8.48
N GLY A 388 -17.73 -3.40 8.23
CA GLY A 388 -16.49 -2.62 8.11
C GLY A 388 -16.53 -1.69 6.90
N MET A 389 -16.96 -2.20 5.74
CA MET A 389 -17.14 -1.39 4.54
C MET A 389 -18.21 -0.31 4.72
N ASP A 390 -19.36 -0.63 5.35
CA ASP A 390 -20.40 0.37 5.63
C ASP A 390 -19.83 1.47 6.56
N ALA A 391 -19.01 1.11 7.56
CA ALA A 391 -18.35 2.07 8.45
C ALA A 391 -17.33 2.97 7.70
N ALA A 392 -16.54 2.42 6.79
CA ALA A 392 -15.60 3.20 5.96
C ALA A 392 -16.34 4.20 5.04
N VAL A 393 -17.47 3.80 4.47
CA VAL A 393 -18.35 4.72 3.71
C VAL A 393 -18.87 5.85 4.60
N ASP A 394 -19.37 5.55 5.80
CA ASP A 394 -19.90 6.54 6.73
C ASP A 394 -18.80 7.53 7.18
N VAL A 395 -17.60 7.03 7.48
CA VAL A 395 -16.43 7.86 7.83
C VAL A 395 -16.04 8.77 6.66
N THR A 396 -16.02 8.26 5.43
CA THR A 396 -15.73 9.04 4.22
C THR A 396 -16.75 10.17 4.03
N LEU A 397 -18.04 9.89 4.20
CA LEU A 397 -19.11 10.90 4.12
C LEU A 397 -18.95 11.97 5.22
N GLU A 398 -18.64 11.58 6.44
CA GLU A 398 -18.46 12.53 7.54
C GLU A 398 -17.17 13.38 7.34
N ILE A 399 -16.09 12.81 6.81
CA ILE A 399 -14.89 13.59 6.41
C ILE A 399 -15.29 14.67 5.40
N ILE A 400 -16.04 14.35 4.36
CA ILE A 400 -16.49 15.30 3.33
C ILE A 400 -17.30 16.42 3.96
N LYS A 401 -18.21 16.10 4.84
CA LYS A 401 -19.06 17.05 5.55
C LYS A 401 -18.24 17.97 6.46
N LEU A 402 -17.37 17.42 7.32
CA LEU A 402 -16.52 18.19 8.21
C LEU A 402 -15.53 19.07 7.44
N PHE A 403 -14.98 18.57 6.34
CA PHE A 403 -14.08 19.32 5.47
C PHE A 403 -14.77 20.54 4.86
N SER A 404 -16.01 20.40 4.38
CA SER A 404 -16.78 21.49 3.78
C SER A 404 -17.17 22.58 4.78
N GLN A 405 -17.21 22.28 6.08
CA GLN A 405 -17.51 23.23 7.16
C GLN A 405 -16.27 23.98 7.66
N ARG A 406 -15.09 23.51 7.24
CA ARG A 406 -13.83 24.10 7.66
C ARG A 406 -13.65 25.48 7.04
N LYS A 407 -13.49 26.51 7.88
CA LYS A 407 -13.05 27.82 7.43
C LYS A 407 -11.57 27.76 7.12
N GLY A 408 -11.19 27.97 5.87
CA GLY A 408 -9.86 27.85 5.31
C GLY A 408 -8.75 28.56 6.06
#